data_4e460c491053c0a494477bd3ef3ae42a
#
_entry.id   4e460c491053c0a494477bd3ef3ae42a
#
_cell.length_a   1.000
_cell.length_b   1.000
_cell.length_c   1.000
_cell.angle_alpha   90.00
_cell.angle_beta   90.00
_cell.angle_gamma   90.00
#
_symmetry.space_group_name_H-M   'P 1'
#
loop_
_entity.id
_entity.type
_entity.pdbx_description
1 polymer ?
#
loop_
_entity_poly.entity_id
_entity_poly.type
_entity_poly.pdbx_seq_one_letter_code
_entity_poly.pdbx_strand_id
1 'polypeptide(L)'
;MELEFEKTRRQHIIDLLQLKSWSVYELAKELDVEVNTVVNDLEHIRKSISLPHKMHIFPPECTNCGFKFKERSKFTKPSRCPRCKGERIIPLMVKIDFVKSTKRQ
;
A
#
# COMPACT_ATOMS: atom_id res chain seq x y z
N MET A 1 -20.50 8.64 -14.74
CA MET A 1 -19.56 9.66 -14.31
C MET A 1 -18.86 9.28 -13.04
N GLU A 2 -19.63 8.92 -12.03
CA GLU A 2 -19.02 8.55 -10.76
C GLU A 2 -18.13 7.34 -10.90
N LEU A 3 -18.56 6.37 -11.71
CA LEU A 3 -17.75 5.18 -11.92
C LEU A 3 -16.44 5.53 -12.59
N GLU A 4 -16.48 6.44 -13.56
CA GLU A 4 -15.27 6.87 -14.22
C GLU A 4 -14.35 7.59 -13.24
N PHE A 5 -14.94 8.39 -12.37
CA PHE A 5 -14.17 9.14 -11.40
C PHE A 5 -13.44 8.20 -10.44
N GLU A 6 -14.14 7.19 -9.91
CA GLU A 6 -13.50 6.23 -9.03
C GLU A 6 -12.43 5.43 -9.75
N LYS A 7 -12.72 5.05 -10.98
CA LYS A 7 -11.77 4.32 -11.78
C LYS A 7 -10.52 5.15 -12.02
N THR A 8 -10.71 6.44 -12.26
CA THR A 8 -9.59 7.35 -12.47
C THR A 8 -8.74 7.45 -11.20
N ARG A 9 -9.37 7.51 -10.05
CA ARG A 9 -8.61 7.59 -8.80
C ARG A 9 -7.79 6.32 -8.59
N ARG A 10 -8.37 5.16 -8.83
CA ARG A 10 -7.63 3.90 -8.66
C ARG A 10 -6.48 3.80 -9.65
N GLN A 11 -6.71 4.25 -10.88
CA GLN A 11 -5.63 4.27 -11.85
C GLN A 11 -4.52 5.20 -11.40
N HIS A 12 -4.87 6.34 -10.85
CA HIS A 12 -3.89 7.27 -10.34
C HIS A 12 -3.08 6.65 -9.19
N ILE A 13 -3.76 5.91 -8.32
CA ILE A 13 -3.05 5.21 -7.24
C ILE A 13 -2.06 4.21 -7.81
N ILE A 14 -2.48 3.45 -8.80
CA ILE A 14 -1.57 2.49 -9.44
C ILE A 14 -0.36 3.19 -10.02
N ASP A 15 -0.58 4.30 -10.69
CA ASP A 15 0.51 5.06 -11.29
C ASP A 15 1.48 5.55 -10.22
N LEU A 16 0.95 6.07 -9.11
CA LEU A 16 1.81 6.54 -8.02
C LEU A 16 2.62 5.39 -7.43
N LEU A 17 1.98 4.25 -7.24
CA LEU A 17 2.65 3.10 -6.65
C LEU A 17 3.72 2.51 -7.55
N GLN A 18 3.66 2.79 -8.84
CA GLN A 18 4.71 2.35 -9.75
C GLN A 18 5.95 3.21 -9.65
N LEU A 19 5.80 4.44 -9.15
CA LEU A 19 6.93 5.35 -9.03
C LEU A 19 7.76 5.07 -7.79
N LYS A 20 7.11 4.76 -6.68
CA LYS A 20 7.79 4.46 -5.43
C LYS A 20 6.81 3.79 -4.50
N SER A 21 7.28 3.43 -3.32
CA SER A 21 6.38 2.88 -2.30
C SER A 21 5.69 4.01 -1.55
N TRP A 22 4.46 3.74 -1.13
CA TRP A 22 3.62 4.71 -0.43
C TRP A 22 2.89 4.01 0.72
N SER A 23 2.65 4.75 1.80
CA SER A 23 1.71 4.31 2.83
C SER A 23 0.32 4.82 2.48
N VAL A 24 -0.72 4.26 3.15
CA VAL A 24 -2.07 4.76 2.92
C VAL A 24 -2.19 6.21 3.36
N TYR A 25 -1.42 6.60 4.37
CA TYR A 25 -1.47 7.98 4.88
C TYR A 25 -0.90 8.96 3.87
N GLU A 26 0.20 8.59 3.23
CA GLU A 26 0.78 9.43 2.20
C GLU A 26 -0.13 9.53 0.99
N LEU A 27 -0.75 8.42 0.59
CA LEU A 27 -1.66 8.43 -0.54
C LEU A 27 -2.89 9.26 -0.24
N ALA A 28 -3.44 9.15 0.97
CA ALA A 28 -4.61 9.94 1.34
C ALA A 28 -4.31 11.43 1.26
N LYS A 29 -3.13 11.81 1.70
CA LYS A 29 -2.74 13.21 1.65
C LYS A 29 -2.52 13.68 0.21
N GLU A 30 -1.87 12.85 -0.58
CA GLU A 30 -1.58 13.20 -1.97
C GLU A 30 -2.87 13.35 -2.78
N LEU A 31 -3.85 12.48 -2.52
CA LEU A 31 -5.09 12.48 -3.28
C LEU A 31 -6.17 13.33 -2.64
N ASP A 32 -5.90 13.87 -1.46
CA ASP A 32 -6.84 14.69 -0.71
C ASP A 32 -8.15 13.94 -0.44
N VAL A 33 -8.00 12.72 0.06
CA VAL A 33 -9.13 11.88 0.45
C VAL A 33 -8.84 11.27 1.81
N GLU A 34 -9.85 10.63 2.38
CA GLU A 34 -9.69 9.98 3.67
C GLU A 34 -8.91 8.67 3.54
N VAL A 35 -8.26 8.30 4.64
CA VAL A 35 -7.49 7.07 4.67
C VAL A 35 -8.34 5.86 4.31
N ASN A 36 -9.58 5.81 4.83
CA ASN A 36 -10.47 4.70 4.53
C ASN A 36 -10.76 4.57 3.05
N THR A 37 -10.84 5.69 2.35
CA THR A 37 -11.03 5.67 0.91
C THR A 37 -9.86 4.98 0.22
N VAL A 38 -8.65 5.33 0.64
CA VAL A 38 -7.45 4.72 0.08
C VAL A 38 -7.40 3.22 0.41
N VAL A 39 -7.73 2.86 1.64
CA VAL A 39 -7.73 1.46 2.05
C VAL A 39 -8.69 0.65 1.17
N ASN A 40 -9.89 1.18 0.95
CA ASN A 40 -10.85 0.50 0.09
C ASN A 40 -10.34 0.35 -1.33
N ASP A 41 -9.73 1.39 -1.87
CA ASP A 41 -9.19 1.32 -3.21
C ASP A 41 -8.06 0.30 -3.30
N LEU A 42 -7.18 0.26 -2.30
CA LEU A 42 -6.08 -0.70 -2.30
C LEU A 42 -6.57 -2.14 -2.18
N GLU A 43 -7.63 -2.37 -1.39
CA GLU A 43 -8.20 -3.70 -1.31
C GLU A 43 -8.75 -4.13 -2.67
N HIS A 44 -9.40 -3.23 -3.37
CA HIS A 44 -9.89 -3.51 -4.71
C HIS A 44 -8.74 -3.81 -5.67
N ILE A 45 -7.71 -2.98 -5.62
CA ILE A 45 -6.57 -3.15 -6.51
C ILE A 45 -5.89 -4.48 -6.22
N ARG A 46 -5.72 -4.81 -4.93
CA ARG A 46 -5.05 -6.05 -4.56
C ARG A 46 -5.76 -7.27 -5.12
N LYS A 47 -7.10 -7.23 -5.11
CA LYS A 47 -7.88 -8.36 -5.60
C LYS A 47 -7.91 -8.45 -7.10
N SER A 48 -7.82 -7.33 -7.79
CA SER A 48 -7.98 -7.31 -9.24
C SER A 48 -6.67 -7.26 -10.00
N ILE A 49 -5.59 -6.91 -9.34
CA ILE A 49 -4.31 -6.77 -10.02
C ILE A 49 -3.76 -8.14 -10.40
N SER A 50 -3.17 -8.21 -11.56
CA SER A 50 -2.60 -9.46 -12.04
C SER A 50 -1.45 -9.12 -12.97
N LEU A 51 -0.67 -10.14 -13.28
CA LEU A 51 0.47 -9.94 -14.16
C LEU A 51 0.03 -9.23 -15.44
N PRO A 52 0.87 -8.37 -15.99
CA PRO A 52 2.28 -8.13 -15.60
C PRO A 52 2.50 -7.21 -14.41
N HIS A 53 1.45 -6.79 -13.73
CA HIS A 53 1.59 -5.95 -12.55
C HIS A 53 1.58 -6.80 -11.30
N LYS A 54 2.39 -6.43 -10.33
CA LYS A 54 2.47 -7.16 -9.07
C LYS A 54 2.57 -6.17 -7.92
N MET A 55 1.75 -6.38 -6.89
CA MET A 55 1.75 -5.53 -5.72
C MET A 55 2.70 -6.09 -4.68
N HIS A 56 3.62 -5.24 -4.23
CA HIS A 56 4.55 -5.56 -3.16
C HIS A 56 4.12 -4.84 -1.90
N ILE A 57 4.09 -5.55 -0.80
CA ILE A 57 3.69 -4.99 0.49
C ILE A 57 4.87 -5.14 1.43
N PHE A 58 5.32 -4.01 1.98
CA PHE A 58 6.42 -3.98 2.94
C PHE A 58 5.79 -3.83 4.33
N PRO A 59 5.99 -4.79 5.22
CA PRO A 59 5.30 -4.78 6.51
C PRO A 59 5.70 -3.60 7.37
N PRO A 60 4.83 -3.19 8.30
CA PRO A 60 5.22 -2.17 9.26
C PRO A 60 6.39 -2.63 10.09
N GLU A 61 7.14 -1.66 10.60
CA GLU A 61 8.34 -1.97 11.37
C GLU A 61 8.45 -0.97 12.52
N CYS A 62 8.74 -1.50 13.71
CA CYS A 62 8.98 -0.64 14.87
C CYS A 62 10.36 -0.02 14.76
N THR A 63 10.43 1.32 14.82
CA THR A 63 11.71 2.00 14.72
C THR A 63 12.53 1.89 16.00
N ASN A 64 11.88 1.53 17.11
CA ASN A 64 12.55 1.44 18.38
C ASN A 64 13.30 0.13 18.57
N CYS A 65 12.68 -0.99 18.21
CA CYS A 65 13.31 -2.29 18.42
C CYS A 65 13.48 -3.12 17.15
N GLY A 66 12.98 -2.64 16.01
CA GLY A 66 13.16 -3.33 14.75
C GLY A 66 12.17 -4.46 14.49
N PHE A 67 11.17 -4.60 15.33
CA PHE A 67 10.18 -5.65 15.14
C PHE A 67 9.40 -5.42 13.85
N LYS A 68 9.28 -6.47 13.03
CA LYS A 68 8.55 -6.39 11.77
C LYS A 68 7.23 -7.15 11.89
N PHE A 69 6.16 -6.48 11.45
CA PHE A 69 4.80 -7.04 11.54
C PHE A 69 4.51 -7.87 10.28
N LYS A 70 5.18 -8.98 10.13
CA LYS A 70 5.17 -9.73 8.88
C LYS A 70 3.82 -10.33 8.53
N GLU A 71 3.02 -10.63 9.53
CA GLU A 71 1.75 -11.30 9.29
C GLU A 71 0.56 -10.34 9.22
N ARG A 72 0.84 -9.05 9.28
CA ARG A 72 -0.23 -8.08 9.24
C ARG A 72 -0.67 -7.83 7.79
N SER A 73 -1.97 -8.00 7.55
CA SER A 73 -2.53 -7.79 6.22
C SER A 73 -3.26 -6.46 6.07
N LYS A 74 -3.45 -5.74 7.16
CA LYS A 74 -4.15 -4.45 7.09
C LYS A 74 -3.22 -3.36 6.61
N PHE A 75 -3.74 -2.46 5.80
CA PHE A 75 -2.94 -1.37 5.25
C PHE A 75 -2.69 -0.26 6.27
N THR A 76 -3.45 -0.23 7.36
CA THR A 76 -3.29 0.80 8.37
C THR A 76 -2.17 0.45 9.35
N LYS A 77 -1.64 1.47 10.00
CA LYS A 77 -0.53 1.31 10.93
C LYS A 77 -0.98 0.67 12.24
N PRO A 78 -0.21 -0.27 12.80
CA PRO A 78 -0.50 -0.77 14.15
C PRO A 78 -0.31 0.35 15.15
N SER A 79 -1.07 0.29 16.23
CA SER A 79 -1.01 1.34 17.23
C SER A 79 0.21 1.21 18.14
N ARG A 80 0.74 0.00 18.27
CA ARG A 80 1.78 -0.25 19.26
C ARG A 80 2.55 -1.50 18.89
N CYS A 81 3.83 -1.52 19.22
CA CYS A 81 4.67 -2.69 19.03
C CYS A 81 4.40 -3.70 20.14
N PRO A 82 4.12 -4.96 19.81
CA PRO A 82 3.89 -5.98 20.86
C PRO A 82 5.15 -6.33 21.62
N ARG A 83 6.31 -6.04 21.06
CA ARG A 83 7.58 -6.44 21.65
C ARG A 83 8.09 -5.41 22.64
N CYS A 84 8.12 -4.15 22.26
CA CYS A 84 8.68 -3.11 23.12
C CYS A 84 7.63 -2.10 23.61
N LYS A 85 6.38 -2.24 23.16
CA LYS A 85 5.29 -1.35 23.53
C LYS A 85 5.44 0.06 23.01
N GLY A 86 6.42 0.30 22.15
CA GLY A 86 6.60 1.61 21.55
C GLY A 86 5.55 1.91 20.51
N GLU A 87 5.39 3.18 20.18
CA GLU A 87 4.39 3.61 19.21
C GLU A 87 5.01 4.21 17.97
N ARG A 88 6.31 4.20 17.84
CA ARG A 88 6.99 4.71 16.67
C ARG A 88 7.12 3.61 15.63
N ILE A 89 6.13 3.52 14.79
CA ILE A 89 6.04 2.42 13.83
C ILE A 89 5.98 3.01 12.44
N ILE A 90 6.88 2.52 11.57
CA ILE A 90 6.83 2.86 10.16
C ILE A 90 5.63 2.15 9.57
N PRO A 91 4.71 2.88 8.91
CA PRO A 91 3.51 2.23 8.39
C PRO A 91 3.83 1.25 7.27
N LEU A 92 2.89 0.35 7.03
CA LEU A 92 2.97 -0.56 5.92
C LEU A 92 3.07 0.25 4.61
N MET A 93 3.98 -0.17 3.74
CA MET A 93 4.18 0.51 2.46
C MET A 93 3.79 -0.42 1.33
N VAL A 94 3.31 0.17 0.25
CA VAL A 94 2.84 -0.57 -0.91
C VAL A 94 3.54 -0.05 -2.15
N LYS A 95 3.86 -0.96 -3.06
CA LYS A 95 4.46 -0.60 -4.34
C LYS A 95 3.94 -1.56 -5.40
N ILE A 96 3.81 -1.08 -6.61
CA ILE A 96 3.39 -1.92 -7.72
C ILE A 96 4.51 -1.91 -8.76
N ASP A 97 4.95 -3.10 -9.12
CA ASP A 97 5.97 -3.28 -10.13
C ASP A 97 5.35 -3.86 -11.40
N PHE A 98 5.94 -3.52 -12.52
CA PHE A 98 5.59 -4.10 -13.79
C PHE A 98 6.58 -5.21 -14.06
N VAL A 99 6.12 -6.44 -13.97
CA VAL A 99 6.99 -7.60 -14.15
C VAL A 99 7.01 -7.96 -15.63
N LYS A 100 8.19 -7.87 -16.23
CA LYS A 100 8.33 -8.27 -17.62
C LYS A 100 8.27 -9.78 -17.69
N SER A 101 7.37 -10.27 -18.50
CA SER A 101 7.17 -11.71 -18.60
C SER A 101 8.20 -12.35 -19.51
N THR A 102 9.15 -11.81 -19.81
CA THR A 102 10.07 -12.31 -20.73
C THR A 102 10.90 -13.49 -20.39
N LYS A 103 10.66 -13.50 -20.33
CA LYS A 103 11.18 -14.22 -20.24
C LYS A 103 11.54 -14.85 -20.98
N ARG A 104 11.73 -14.76 -21.63
CA ARG A 104 12.03 -15.11 -22.27
C ARG A 104 12.57 -15.17 -22.53
N GLN A 105 12.75 -14.98 -22.60
CA GLN A 105 13.31 -14.99 -22.82
C GLN A 105 13.76 -15.24 -22.87
#